data_b97232d50f0c6fa0d3173d652d945f27
#
_entry.id   b97232d50f0c6fa0d3173d652d945f27
#
_cell.length_a   1.000
_cell.length_b   1.000
_cell.length_c   1.000
_cell.angle_alpha   90.00
_cell.angle_beta   90.00
_cell.angle_gamma   90.00
#
_symmetry.space_group_name_H-M   'P 1'
#
loop_
_entity.id
_entity.type
_entity.pdbx_description
1 polymer ?
#
loop_
_entity_poly.entity_id
_entity_poly.type
_entity_poly.pdbx_seq_one_letter_code
_entity_poly.pdbx_strand_id
1 'polypeptide(L)'
;MPKHLLIPLLMLALGAHAAPNNAAHDELDLLLIERGVMQAVVNAGKTVGAAGQNVGSQASELVVNAMGYLGVPYRRGGTGIQGFDCSGFVQAMYENSLGLVLPHNAKAQAAATDKIDKTELQPGDLVFFNTLRRAFSHVGIYVGEGKFIHSPRPGGEVRIEDMRESYWVKRFNGARRVNPELNKAPIEPALR
;
A
#
# COMPACT_ATOMS: atom_id res chain seq x y z
N MET A 1 59.57 -49.87 -24.17
CA MET A 1 58.11 -49.87 -24.20
C MET A 1 57.60 -48.81 -23.21
N PRO A 2 57.24 -47.63 -23.61
CA PRO A 2 56.71 -46.60 -22.67
C PRO A 2 55.21 -46.79 -22.50
N LYS A 3 54.74 -46.79 -21.26
CA LYS A 3 53.36 -46.84 -20.85
C LYS A 3 52.78 -45.42 -20.93
N HIS A 4 51.81 -45.20 -21.78
CA HIS A 4 51.05 -43.94 -21.89
C HIS A 4 50.05 -43.83 -20.70
N LEU A 5 50.29 -42.85 -19.84
CA LEU A 5 49.44 -42.49 -18.71
C LEU A 5 48.39 -41.51 -19.23
N LEU A 6 47.13 -41.96 -19.36
CA LEU A 6 45.98 -41.15 -19.70
C LEU A 6 45.51 -40.42 -18.42
N ILE A 7 45.62 -39.10 -18.41
CA ILE A 7 45.04 -38.23 -17.37
C ILE A 7 43.62 -37.89 -17.80
N PRO A 8 42.60 -38.17 -17.01
CA PRO A 8 41.24 -37.71 -17.31
C PRO A 8 41.12 -36.22 -16.99
N LEU A 9 40.73 -35.46 -18.00
CA LEU A 9 40.37 -34.03 -17.92
C LEU A 9 39.08 -33.89 -17.14
N LEU A 10 39.17 -33.42 -15.88
CA LEU A 10 38.03 -33.13 -15.03
C LEU A 10 37.39 -31.79 -15.51
N MET A 11 36.28 -31.89 -16.26
CA MET A 11 35.48 -30.75 -16.64
C MET A 11 34.76 -30.21 -15.38
N LEU A 12 35.25 -29.06 -14.88
CA LEU A 12 34.55 -28.30 -13.87
C LEU A 12 33.34 -27.65 -14.52
N ALA A 13 32.15 -28.20 -14.26
CA ALA A 13 30.90 -27.54 -14.62
C ALA A 13 30.71 -26.31 -13.69
N LEU A 14 30.94 -25.11 -14.22
CA LEU A 14 30.47 -23.87 -13.58
C LEU A 14 28.94 -23.92 -13.53
N GLY A 15 28.39 -24.18 -12.36
CA GLY A 15 26.99 -24.02 -12.09
C GLY A 15 26.62 -22.53 -12.27
N ALA A 16 25.90 -22.22 -13.35
CA ALA A 16 25.23 -20.95 -13.49
C ALA A 16 24.21 -20.83 -12.37
N HIS A 17 24.48 -19.99 -11.39
CA HIS A 17 23.48 -19.59 -10.43
C HIS A 17 22.46 -18.74 -11.20
N ALA A 18 21.30 -19.31 -11.47
CA ALA A 18 20.15 -18.57 -11.99
C ALA A 18 19.80 -17.49 -10.95
N ALA A 19 19.80 -16.24 -11.38
CA ALA A 19 19.28 -15.15 -10.59
C ALA A 19 17.81 -15.44 -10.23
N PRO A 20 17.31 -15.01 -9.05
CA PRO A 20 15.91 -15.22 -8.68
C PRO A 20 15.00 -14.60 -9.73
N ASN A 21 14.06 -15.39 -10.22
CA ASN A 21 13.10 -15.06 -11.25
C ASN A 21 12.34 -13.78 -10.90
N ASN A 22 12.47 -12.75 -11.73
CA ASN A 22 11.61 -11.55 -11.72
C ASN A 22 10.16 -11.83 -12.17
N ALA A 23 9.80 -13.07 -12.48
CA ALA A 23 8.50 -13.43 -13.02
C ALA A 23 7.32 -13.04 -12.10
N ALA A 24 7.52 -13.02 -10.79
CA ALA A 24 6.48 -12.57 -9.86
C ALA A 24 6.29 -11.04 -9.87
N HIS A 25 7.34 -10.28 -10.16
CA HIS A 25 7.26 -8.83 -10.36
C HIS A 25 6.57 -8.48 -11.67
N ASP A 26 6.91 -9.21 -12.75
CA ASP A 26 6.32 -8.97 -14.08
C ASP A 26 4.80 -9.27 -14.08
N GLU A 27 4.36 -10.30 -13.37
CA GLU A 27 2.93 -10.64 -13.25
C GLU A 27 2.15 -9.63 -12.40
N LEU A 28 2.78 -9.10 -11.34
CA LEU A 28 2.21 -8.04 -10.53
C LEU A 28 2.10 -6.72 -11.31
N ASP A 29 3.13 -6.36 -12.06
CA ASP A 29 3.15 -5.18 -12.91
C ASP A 29 2.09 -5.26 -14.01
N LEU A 30 1.91 -6.42 -14.63
CA LEU A 30 0.84 -6.67 -15.62
C LEU A 30 -0.55 -6.53 -14.99
N LEU A 31 -0.77 -7.08 -13.80
CA LEU A 31 -2.05 -6.94 -13.07
C LEU A 31 -2.34 -5.49 -12.68
N LEU A 32 -1.32 -4.72 -12.32
CA LEU A 32 -1.44 -3.29 -11.98
C LEU A 32 -1.77 -2.45 -13.22
N ILE A 33 -1.16 -2.77 -14.36
CA ILE A 33 -1.43 -2.12 -15.66
C ILE A 33 -2.84 -2.47 -16.13
N GLU A 34 -3.23 -3.74 -16.09
CA GLU A 34 -4.55 -4.23 -16.53
C GLU A 34 -5.70 -3.66 -15.69
N ARG A 35 -5.45 -3.36 -14.42
CA ARG A 35 -6.42 -2.70 -13.54
C ARG A 35 -6.40 -1.17 -13.61
N GLY A 36 -5.59 -0.58 -14.48
CA GLY A 36 -5.47 0.87 -14.66
C GLY A 36 -4.87 1.63 -13.47
N VAL A 37 -4.45 0.92 -12.42
CA VAL A 37 -3.96 1.53 -11.18
C VAL A 37 -2.61 2.19 -11.39
N MET A 38 -1.71 1.55 -12.15
CA MET A 38 -0.39 2.07 -12.46
C MET A 38 -0.47 3.39 -13.24
N GLN A 39 -1.41 3.48 -14.19
CA GLN A 39 -1.59 4.70 -14.99
C GLN A 39 -2.13 5.85 -14.14
N ALA A 40 -3.02 5.59 -13.18
CA ALA A 40 -3.51 6.61 -12.26
C ALA A 40 -2.39 7.14 -11.35
N VAL A 41 -1.53 6.27 -10.85
CA VAL A 41 -0.36 6.62 -10.02
C VAL A 41 0.66 7.44 -10.81
N VAL A 42 0.98 7.03 -12.05
CA VAL A 42 1.91 7.76 -12.92
C VAL A 42 1.34 9.13 -13.35
N ASN A 43 0.04 9.22 -13.63
CA ASN A 43 -0.59 10.48 -14.02
C ASN A 43 -0.68 11.47 -12.84
N ALA A 44 -0.91 11.00 -11.62
CA ALA A 44 -0.89 11.84 -10.42
C ALA A 44 0.50 12.48 -10.20
N GLY A 45 1.59 11.77 -10.55
CA GLY A 45 2.96 12.30 -10.47
C GLY A 45 3.32 13.36 -11.51
N LYS A 46 2.61 13.43 -12.65
CA LYS A 46 2.94 14.33 -13.76
C LYS A 46 2.34 15.74 -13.66
N THR A 47 1.34 15.96 -12.80
CA THR A 47 0.55 17.19 -12.78
C THR A 47 1.00 18.25 -11.79
N VAL A 48 2.08 18.03 -11.04
CA VAL A 48 2.45 18.90 -9.91
C VAL A 48 3.91 19.36 -10.05
N GLY A 49 4.15 20.67 -9.91
CA GLY A 49 5.49 21.28 -9.94
C GLY A 49 6.41 20.75 -8.81
N ALA A 50 7.70 21.18 -8.78
CA ALA A 50 8.77 20.56 -7.99
C ALA A 50 8.47 20.25 -6.50
N ALA A 51 7.63 21.06 -5.83
CA ALA A 51 7.12 20.76 -4.48
C ALA A 51 6.08 19.62 -4.47
N GLY A 52 5.33 19.49 -5.55
CA GLY A 52 4.33 18.42 -5.73
C GLY A 52 4.92 17.10 -6.23
N GLN A 53 6.12 17.10 -6.80
CA GLN A 53 6.79 15.86 -7.23
C GLN A 53 7.13 14.96 -6.02
N ASN A 54 7.52 15.55 -4.90
CA ASN A 54 7.77 14.80 -3.66
C ASN A 54 6.48 14.18 -3.09
N VAL A 55 5.36 14.91 -3.11
CA VAL A 55 4.07 14.41 -2.62
C VAL A 55 3.51 13.33 -3.54
N GLY A 56 3.62 13.51 -4.86
CA GLY A 56 3.20 12.52 -5.85
C GLY A 56 4.02 11.22 -5.76
N SER A 57 5.34 11.31 -5.54
CA SER A 57 6.21 10.14 -5.37
C SER A 57 5.90 9.38 -4.08
N GLN A 58 5.68 10.08 -2.98
CA GLN A 58 5.32 9.49 -1.67
C GLN A 58 3.95 8.80 -1.72
N ALA A 59 2.95 9.40 -2.35
CA ALA A 59 1.65 8.78 -2.54
C ALA A 59 1.73 7.52 -3.41
N SER A 60 2.57 7.55 -4.45
CA SER A 60 2.83 6.40 -5.31
C SER A 60 3.51 5.27 -4.56
N GLU A 61 4.52 5.58 -3.76
CA GLU A 61 5.24 4.62 -2.92
C GLU A 61 4.30 3.96 -1.89
N LEU A 62 3.46 4.75 -1.22
CA LEU A 62 2.45 4.25 -0.30
C LEU A 62 1.50 3.24 -0.97
N VAL A 63 0.99 3.58 -2.16
CA VAL A 63 0.06 2.72 -2.89
C VAL A 63 0.75 1.44 -3.37
N VAL A 64 1.96 1.53 -3.93
CA VAL A 64 2.73 0.36 -4.37
C VAL A 64 3.04 -0.56 -3.18
N ASN A 65 3.48 0.00 -2.06
CA ASN A 65 3.71 -0.77 -0.84
C ASN A 65 2.41 -1.46 -0.36
N ALA A 66 1.29 -0.75 -0.34
CA ALA A 66 0.00 -1.32 0.05
C ALA A 66 -0.42 -2.50 -0.85
N MET A 67 -0.14 -2.43 -2.14
CA MET A 67 -0.41 -3.52 -3.09
C MET A 67 0.42 -4.77 -2.84
N GLY A 68 1.62 -4.64 -2.30
CA GLY A 68 2.46 -5.77 -1.87
C GLY A 68 1.83 -6.64 -0.77
N TYR A 69 0.76 -6.16 -0.12
CA TYR A 69 0.04 -6.90 0.93
C TYR A 69 -1.30 -7.49 0.45
N LEU A 70 -1.59 -7.47 -0.86
CA LEU A 70 -2.77 -8.15 -1.40
C LEU A 70 -2.78 -9.63 -1.01
N GLY A 71 -3.94 -10.14 -0.57
CA GLY A 71 -4.10 -11.53 -0.12
C GLY A 71 -3.70 -11.77 1.35
N VAL A 72 -3.12 -10.80 2.06
CA VAL A 72 -2.85 -10.95 3.49
C VAL A 72 -4.18 -11.03 4.27
N PRO A 73 -4.36 -12.06 5.14
CA PRO A 73 -5.65 -12.31 5.77
C PRO A 73 -6.07 -11.18 6.73
N TYR A 74 -7.38 -10.99 6.86
CA TYR A 74 -7.92 -10.13 7.90
C TYR A 74 -7.68 -10.73 9.29
N ARG A 75 -7.16 -9.93 10.20
CA ARG A 75 -7.02 -10.27 11.61
C ARG A 75 -7.46 -9.09 12.49
N ARG A 76 -8.43 -9.32 13.36
CA ARG A 76 -8.92 -8.27 14.26
C ARG A 76 -7.79 -7.76 15.16
N GLY A 77 -7.57 -6.45 15.18
CA GLY A 77 -6.45 -5.82 15.91
C GLY A 77 -5.09 -6.10 15.30
N GLY A 78 -5.03 -6.65 14.08
CA GLY A 78 -3.77 -6.94 13.38
C GLY A 78 -3.16 -5.70 12.75
N THR A 79 -1.83 -5.60 12.84
CA THR A 79 -1.01 -4.49 12.29
C THR A 79 0.19 -4.98 11.49
N GLY A 80 0.28 -6.27 11.18
CA GLY A 80 1.45 -6.85 10.53
C GLY A 80 1.12 -7.96 9.55
N ILE A 81 2.15 -8.55 8.95
CA ILE A 81 2.05 -9.58 7.88
C ILE A 81 1.24 -10.83 8.28
N GLN A 82 1.09 -11.09 9.58
CA GLN A 82 0.25 -12.18 10.09
C GLN A 82 -1.26 -11.88 9.94
N GLY A 83 -1.61 -10.68 9.52
CA GLY A 83 -2.96 -10.21 9.26
C GLY A 83 -3.19 -8.79 9.74
N PHE A 84 -4.07 -8.10 9.06
CA PHE A 84 -4.47 -6.72 9.36
C PHE A 84 -5.95 -6.61 9.65
N ASP A 85 -6.35 -5.70 10.55
CA ASP A 85 -7.68 -5.11 10.43
C ASP A 85 -7.64 -3.85 9.56
N CYS A 86 -8.78 -3.21 9.29
CA CYS A 86 -8.86 -2.09 8.36
C CYS A 86 -7.98 -0.90 8.77
N SER A 87 -8.00 -0.51 10.03
CA SER A 87 -7.22 0.62 10.56
C SER A 87 -5.76 0.27 10.81
N GLY A 88 -5.48 -0.98 11.18
CA GLY A 88 -4.12 -1.48 11.33
C GLY A 88 -3.38 -1.60 10.00
N PHE A 89 -4.10 -1.96 8.94
CA PHE A 89 -3.56 -1.93 7.58
C PHE A 89 -3.13 -0.50 7.19
N VAL A 90 -4.04 0.47 7.34
CA VAL A 90 -3.75 1.88 7.04
C VAL A 90 -2.57 2.39 7.87
N GLN A 91 -2.58 2.13 9.20
CA GLN A 91 -1.49 2.52 10.09
C GLN A 91 -0.14 1.97 9.59
N ALA A 92 -0.04 0.67 9.34
CA ALA A 92 1.18 0.03 8.90
C ALA A 92 1.68 0.57 7.55
N MET A 93 0.79 0.82 6.58
CA MET A 93 1.16 1.36 5.29
C MET A 93 1.75 2.77 5.40
N TYR A 94 1.13 3.65 6.18
CA TYR A 94 1.64 5.00 6.39
C TYR A 94 2.95 5.03 7.18
N GLU A 95 3.07 4.20 8.21
CA GLU A 95 4.29 4.07 8.99
C GLU A 95 5.45 3.55 8.15
N ASN A 96 5.24 2.47 7.39
CA ASN A 96 6.29 1.83 6.60
C ASN A 96 6.73 2.66 5.39
N SER A 97 5.81 3.39 4.74
CA SER A 97 6.13 4.14 3.52
C SER A 97 6.56 5.58 3.80
N LEU A 98 5.98 6.22 4.82
CA LEU A 98 6.13 7.65 5.05
C LEU A 98 6.66 8.00 6.44
N GLY A 99 6.84 7.02 7.32
CA GLY A 99 7.22 7.24 8.72
C GLY A 99 6.14 7.96 9.55
N LEU A 100 4.89 7.96 9.08
CA LEU A 100 3.77 8.66 9.71
C LEU A 100 2.95 7.70 10.57
N VAL A 101 2.93 7.90 11.87
CA VAL A 101 2.18 7.04 12.80
C VAL A 101 0.75 7.55 12.95
N LEU A 102 -0.21 6.78 12.43
CA LEU A 102 -1.63 7.05 12.58
C LEU A 102 -2.22 6.24 13.76
N PRO A 103 -3.31 6.72 14.40
CA PRO A 103 -3.99 5.94 15.44
C PRO A 103 -4.50 4.59 14.90
N HIS A 104 -4.46 3.53 15.72
CA HIS A 104 -5.03 2.21 15.37
C HIS A 104 -6.55 2.15 15.58
N ASN A 105 -7.27 3.11 15.02
CA ASN A 105 -8.74 3.16 15.05
C ASN A 105 -9.24 4.05 13.93
N ALA A 106 -10.12 3.56 13.07
CA ALA A 106 -10.61 4.29 11.90
C ALA A 106 -11.26 5.64 12.25
N LYS A 107 -12.05 5.73 13.33
CA LYS A 107 -12.64 7.00 13.78
C LYS A 107 -11.57 7.99 14.24
N ALA A 108 -10.55 7.51 14.95
CA ALA A 108 -9.43 8.34 15.39
C ALA A 108 -8.56 8.79 14.19
N GLN A 109 -8.35 7.91 13.20
CA GLN A 109 -7.69 8.29 11.95
C GLN A 109 -8.44 9.39 11.22
N ALA A 110 -9.78 9.29 11.13
CA ALA A 110 -10.60 10.34 10.52
C ALA A 110 -10.55 11.67 11.28
N ALA A 111 -10.38 11.64 12.61
CA ALA A 111 -10.26 12.84 13.43
C ALA A 111 -8.86 13.48 13.37
N ALA A 112 -7.82 12.68 13.11
CA ALA A 112 -6.42 13.12 13.05
C ALA A 112 -5.98 13.58 11.64
N THR A 113 -6.89 13.63 10.66
CA THR A 113 -6.58 13.91 9.26
C THR A 113 -7.51 14.96 8.66
N ASP A 114 -7.02 15.68 7.66
CA ASP A 114 -7.74 16.79 7.04
C ASP A 114 -8.91 16.30 6.19
N LYS A 115 -10.07 16.93 6.36
CA LYS A 115 -11.26 16.64 5.54
C LYS A 115 -11.04 17.16 4.12
N ILE A 116 -11.31 16.30 3.13
CA ILE A 116 -11.33 16.66 1.71
C ILE A 116 -12.66 16.25 1.07
N ASP A 117 -13.02 16.88 -0.05
CA ASP A 117 -14.16 16.45 -0.82
C ASP A 117 -13.85 15.18 -1.62
N LYS A 118 -14.90 14.40 -1.91
CA LYS A 118 -14.76 13.17 -2.70
C LYS A 118 -14.18 13.43 -4.09
N THR A 119 -14.43 14.59 -4.65
CA THR A 119 -13.92 15.05 -5.97
C THR A 119 -12.43 15.40 -5.95
N GLU A 120 -11.85 15.61 -4.78
CA GLU A 120 -10.44 15.96 -4.58
C GLU A 120 -9.57 14.74 -4.25
N LEU A 121 -10.15 13.52 -4.26
CA LEU A 121 -9.45 12.29 -3.94
C LEU A 121 -8.23 12.07 -4.87
N GLN A 122 -7.09 11.82 -4.24
CA GLN A 122 -5.83 11.47 -4.87
C GLN A 122 -5.33 10.13 -4.32
N PRO A 123 -4.57 9.34 -5.10
CA PRO A 123 -3.94 8.13 -4.58
C PRO A 123 -3.20 8.41 -3.27
N GLY A 124 -3.38 7.52 -2.30
CA GLY A 124 -2.87 7.71 -0.94
C GLY A 124 -3.87 8.30 0.05
N ASP A 125 -4.93 8.99 -0.38
CA ASP A 125 -5.94 9.52 0.54
C ASP A 125 -6.71 8.40 1.26
N LEU A 126 -7.27 8.71 2.42
CA LEU A 126 -8.09 7.78 3.19
C LEU A 126 -9.56 7.91 2.81
N VAL A 127 -10.22 6.78 2.60
CA VAL A 127 -11.66 6.71 2.37
C VAL A 127 -12.34 5.94 3.50
N PHE A 128 -13.40 6.52 4.04
CA PHE A 128 -14.09 6.00 5.21
C PHE A 128 -15.50 5.56 4.88
N PHE A 129 -15.95 4.49 5.55
CA PHE A 129 -17.26 3.89 5.33
C PHE A 129 -17.94 3.52 6.64
N ASN A 130 -19.26 3.46 6.60
CA ASN A 130 -20.14 2.99 7.66
C ASN A 130 -20.53 1.52 7.42
N THR A 131 -19.70 0.58 7.81
CA THR A 131 -19.95 -0.86 7.62
C THR A 131 -20.62 -1.54 8.81
N LEU A 132 -20.52 -0.95 10.02
CA LEU A 132 -21.04 -1.48 11.28
C LEU A 132 -22.18 -0.62 11.86
N ARG A 133 -22.94 0.10 11.03
CA ARG A 133 -23.98 1.07 11.42
C ARG A 133 -23.43 2.19 12.35
N ARG A 134 -22.13 2.43 12.30
CA ARG A 134 -21.43 3.51 13.02
C ARG A 134 -20.57 4.29 12.04
N ALA A 135 -20.56 5.61 12.19
CA ALA A 135 -19.72 6.48 11.39
C ALA A 135 -18.24 6.12 11.56
N PHE A 136 -17.49 6.17 10.46
CA PHE A 136 -16.06 5.88 10.42
C PHE A 136 -15.70 4.51 11.02
N SER A 137 -16.53 3.48 10.74
CA SER A 137 -16.29 2.13 11.24
C SER A 137 -15.37 1.29 10.34
N HIS A 138 -15.04 1.81 9.17
CA HIS A 138 -14.16 1.16 8.21
C HIS A 138 -13.35 2.20 7.42
N VAL A 139 -12.13 1.83 7.04
CA VAL A 139 -11.19 2.69 6.33
C VAL A 139 -10.41 1.89 5.29
N GLY A 140 -10.03 2.56 4.20
CA GLY A 140 -9.10 2.07 3.19
C GLY A 140 -8.28 3.22 2.60
N ILE A 141 -7.31 2.87 1.79
CA ILE A 141 -6.44 3.80 1.06
C ILE A 141 -6.95 3.90 -0.38
N TYR A 142 -7.26 5.11 -0.84
CA TYR A 142 -7.64 5.35 -2.23
C TYR A 142 -6.45 5.11 -3.15
N VAL A 143 -6.66 4.36 -4.23
CA VAL A 143 -5.60 4.00 -5.18
C VAL A 143 -5.81 4.60 -6.58
N GLY A 144 -6.81 5.47 -6.73
CA GLY A 144 -7.17 6.07 -8.02
C GLY A 144 -8.37 5.41 -8.69
N GLU A 145 -8.94 6.03 -9.70
CA GLU A 145 -10.02 5.54 -10.56
C GLU A 145 -11.27 5.01 -9.81
N GLY A 146 -11.57 5.59 -8.67
CA GLY A 146 -12.70 5.16 -7.84
C GLY A 146 -12.45 3.87 -7.07
N LYS A 147 -11.20 3.40 -7.00
CA LYS A 147 -10.81 2.17 -6.31
C LYS A 147 -10.08 2.47 -5.01
N PHE A 148 -10.15 1.53 -4.07
CA PHE A 148 -9.42 1.61 -2.81
C PHE A 148 -8.97 0.23 -2.35
N ILE A 149 -7.85 0.18 -1.63
CA ILE A 149 -7.29 -1.03 -1.03
C ILE A 149 -7.58 -1.03 0.47
N HIS A 150 -7.97 -2.18 1.01
CA HIS A 150 -8.34 -2.30 2.41
C HIS A 150 -8.27 -3.75 2.91
N SER A 151 -8.26 -3.92 4.25
CA SER A 151 -8.52 -5.20 4.91
C SER A 151 -9.98 -5.23 5.37
N PRO A 152 -10.87 -6.05 4.75
CA PRO A 152 -12.33 -5.85 4.84
C PRO A 152 -12.97 -6.32 6.15
N ARG A 153 -12.82 -7.59 6.52
CA ARG A 153 -13.52 -8.24 7.63
C ARG A 153 -12.96 -9.63 7.93
N PRO A 154 -13.31 -10.25 9.07
CA PRO A 154 -12.97 -11.63 9.36
C PRO A 154 -13.34 -12.60 8.22
N GLY A 155 -12.41 -13.48 7.88
CA GLY A 155 -12.54 -14.43 6.75
C GLY A 155 -12.28 -13.82 5.38
N GLY A 156 -11.93 -12.54 5.32
CA GLY A 156 -11.44 -11.87 4.11
C GLY A 156 -9.94 -11.64 4.16
N GLU A 157 -9.44 -10.98 3.14
CA GLU A 157 -8.03 -10.65 2.93
C GLU A 157 -7.90 -9.23 2.38
N VAL A 158 -6.71 -8.65 2.43
CA VAL A 158 -6.42 -7.36 1.80
C VAL A 158 -6.72 -7.44 0.32
N ARG A 159 -7.52 -6.50 -0.18
CA ARG A 159 -7.97 -6.47 -1.57
C ARG A 159 -8.33 -5.06 -2.04
N ILE A 160 -8.44 -4.91 -3.35
CA ILE A 160 -8.92 -3.70 -3.99
C ILE A 160 -10.41 -3.86 -4.30
N GLU A 161 -11.21 -2.83 -3.98
CA GLU A 161 -12.63 -2.76 -4.31
C GLU A 161 -12.98 -1.40 -4.94
N ASP A 162 -14.07 -1.38 -5.70
CA ASP A 162 -14.55 -0.19 -6.37
C ASP A 162 -15.57 0.55 -5.48
N MET A 163 -15.23 1.78 -5.05
CA MET A 163 -16.12 2.59 -4.23
C MET A 163 -17.36 3.12 -4.97
N ARG A 164 -17.47 2.86 -6.27
CA ARG A 164 -18.66 3.15 -7.09
C ARG A 164 -19.72 2.05 -7.00
N GLU A 165 -19.38 0.88 -6.49
CA GLU A 165 -20.35 -0.17 -6.20
C GLU A 165 -21.40 0.30 -5.20
N SER A 166 -22.64 -0.14 -5.40
CA SER A 166 -23.81 0.30 -4.60
C SER A 166 -23.63 0.09 -3.10
N TYR A 167 -22.88 -0.97 -2.71
CA TYR A 167 -22.56 -1.26 -1.32
C TYR A 167 -21.73 -0.15 -0.69
N TRP A 168 -20.69 0.32 -1.38
CA TRP A 168 -19.76 1.34 -0.91
C TRP A 168 -20.34 2.75 -1.03
N VAL A 169 -21.05 3.05 -2.12
CA VAL A 169 -21.74 4.32 -2.32
C VAL A 169 -22.68 4.65 -1.15
N LYS A 170 -23.49 3.66 -0.73
CA LYS A 170 -24.43 3.81 0.39
C LYS A 170 -23.77 3.97 1.76
N ARG A 171 -22.50 3.62 1.88
CA ARG A 171 -21.74 3.58 3.13
C ARG A 171 -20.62 4.61 3.21
N PHE A 172 -20.36 5.33 2.14
CA PHE A 172 -19.32 6.34 2.12
C PHE A 172 -19.56 7.39 3.19
N ASN A 173 -18.56 7.63 4.03
CA ASN A 173 -18.65 8.48 5.21
C ASN A 173 -17.73 9.71 5.14
N GLY A 174 -16.92 9.80 4.10
CA GLY A 174 -16.03 10.91 3.82
C GLY A 174 -14.64 10.49 3.41
N ALA A 175 -13.87 11.45 2.94
CA ALA A 175 -12.48 11.31 2.56
C ALA A 175 -11.59 12.20 3.44
N ARG A 176 -10.34 11.78 3.63
CA ARG A 176 -9.35 12.48 4.44
C ARG A 176 -7.97 12.43 3.78
N ARG A 177 -7.21 13.50 3.94
CA ARG A 177 -5.81 13.55 3.57
C ARG A 177 -4.94 13.60 4.81
N VAL A 178 -3.92 12.76 4.86
CA VAL A 178 -2.93 12.79 5.93
C VAL A 178 -1.98 13.96 5.67
N ASN A 179 -1.90 14.88 6.62
CA ASN A 179 -0.96 15.99 6.55
C ASN A 179 0.36 15.54 7.22
N PRO A 180 1.47 15.44 6.47
CA PRO A 180 2.75 15.01 7.02
C PRO A 180 3.24 15.88 8.19
N GLU A 181 2.95 17.17 8.19
CA GLU A 181 3.40 18.09 9.21
C GLU A 181 2.68 17.92 10.55
N LEU A 182 1.39 17.52 10.52
CA LEU A 182 0.62 17.30 11.74
C LEU A 182 0.95 15.98 12.45
N ASN A 183 1.57 15.03 11.75
CA ASN A 183 1.85 13.68 12.23
C ASN A 183 3.33 13.39 12.45
N LYS A 184 4.22 14.39 12.27
CA LYS A 184 5.60 14.27 12.74
C LYS A 184 5.59 14.32 14.26
N ALA A 185 6.08 13.23 14.91
CA ALA A 185 6.34 13.27 16.34
C ALA A 185 7.19 14.52 16.65
N PRO A 186 6.92 15.25 17.77
CA PRO A 186 7.78 16.35 18.17
C PRO A 186 9.21 15.82 18.25
N ILE A 187 10.13 16.41 17.48
CA ILE A 187 11.55 16.14 17.66
C ILE A 187 11.87 16.77 19.02
N GLU A 188 11.88 15.98 20.08
CA GLU A 188 12.41 16.42 21.36
C GLU A 188 13.86 16.84 21.12
N PRO A 189 14.23 18.11 21.38
CA PRO A 189 15.62 18.50 21.29
C PRO A 189 16.38 17.66 22.30
N ALA A 190 17.31 16.83 21.80
CA ALA A 190 18.21 16.08 22.65
C ALA A 190 18.83 17.06 23.67
N LEU A 191 18.46 16.92 24.92
CA LEU A 191 19.07 17.63 26.03
C LEU A 191 20.56 17.30 26.02
N ARG A 192 21.37 18.33 25.76
CA ARG A 192 22.83 18.29 25.89
C ARG A 192 23.20 18.33 27.36
#